data_732ffa85a797a9d673c18c7313887f50
#
_entry.id   732ffa85a797a9d673c18c7313887f50
#
_cell.length_a   1.000
_cell.length_b   1.000
_cell.length_c   1.000
_cell.angle_alpha   90.00
_cell.angle_beta   90.00
_cell.angle_gamma   90.00
#
_symmetry.space_group_name_H-M   'P 1'
#
loop_
_entity.id
_entity.type
_entity.pdbx_description
1 polymer ?
#
loop_
_entity_poly.entity_id
_entity_poly.type
_entity_poly.pdbx_seq_one_letter_code
_entity_poly.pdbx_strand_id
1 'polypeptide(L)'
;MKRTIGILGIVLLLSCGGAKVFAQADAPTPKASETKAETAPTTYRLTYTLTEMDGGKRIGTQHFSLTVNPGKEGRIRLGSKVPIAMESSNPASLAPAQVQYQDVGLFIQVRLKESAAGVLADSEVQQTGVSEEQSTVGRGDPVIRQANLQNTALLTPGKPVMLGSMDVPGSTRHLDVEVVVEVVR
;
A
#
# COMPACT_ATOMS: atom_id res chain seq x y z
N MET A 1 28.69 40.88 17.68
CA MET A 1 29.80 41.85 17.37
C MET A 1 29.63 42.31 15.95
N LYS A 2 29.52 43.64 15.79
CA LYS A 2 29.79 44.50 14.61
C LYS A 2 28.92 44.23 13.35
N ARG A 3 27.87 45.04 13.03
CA ARG A 3 27.81 46.45 12.57
C ARG A 3 28.46 46.62 11.18
N THR A 4 27.65 47.07 10.18
CA THR A 4 27.64 48.41 9.54
C THR A 4 26.65 48.38 8.38
N ILE A 5 25.57 49.14 8.23
CA ILE A 5 25.25 50.56 8.01
C ILE A 5 26.01 51.16 6.81
N GLY A 6 25.27 51.68 5.87
CA GLY A 6 25.70 52.56 4.76
C GLY A 6 24.52 52.80 3.83
N ILE A 7 23.65 53.77 4.00
CA ILE A 7 23.63 55.20 3.62
C ILE A 7 23.42 55.36 2.10
N LEU A 8 22.21 55.74 1.69
CA LEU A 8 21.68 57.05 1.25
C LEU A 8 22.27 57.57 -0.07
N GLY A 9 21.45 57.79 -1.08
CA GLY A 9 21.73 58.54 -2.28
C GLY A 9 20.44 58.92 -3.00
N ILE A 10 19.83 60.02 -2.63
CA ILE A 10 18.75 60.74 -3.31
C ILE A 10 19.40 61.52 -4.45
N VAL A 11 18.95 61.37 -5.71
CA VAL A 11 19.12 62.37 -6.74
C VAL A 11 17.79 62.58 -7.46
N LEU A 12 17.29 63.74 -7.21
CA LEU A 12 16.12 64.36 -7.86
C LEU A 12 16.58 65.07 -9.15
N LEU A 13 16.04 64.70 -10.30
CA LEU A 13 16.15 65.54 -11.50
C LEU A 13 14.82 65.59 -12.23
N LEU A 14 14.20 66.76 -12.11
CA LEU A 14 13.11 67.23 -12.99
C LEU A 14 13.69 67.47 -14.37
N SER A 15 13.03 66.99 -15.43
CA SER A 15 13.04 67.68 -16.72
C SER A 15 11.75 67.36 -17.51
N CYS A 16 11.26 68.40 -18.02
CA CYS A 16 10.04 68.71 -18.73
C CYS A 16 9.94 68.10 -20.14
N GLY A 17 8.72 67.81 -20.55
CA GLY A 17 8.31 68.07 -21.96
C GLY A 17 8.28 66.86 -22.88
N GLY A 18 7.10 66.56 -23.38
CA GLY A 18 6.93 65.76 -24.60
C GLY A 18 5.67 64.90 -24.61
N ALA A 19 4.53 65.52 -24.98
CA ALA A 19 3.34 64.77 -25.34
C ALA A 19 3.60 63.96 -26.61
N LYS A 20 3.75 62.66 -26.51
CA LYS A 20 3.67 61.71 -27.63
C LYS A 20 2.39 60.92 -27.48
N VAL A 21 1.51 61.09 -28.44
CA VAL A 21 0.36 60.24 -28.70
C VAL A 21 0.90 58.83 -28.96
N PHE A 22 0.69 57.94 -28.04
CA PHE A 22 0.97 56.52 -28.25
C PHE A 22 -0.31 55.90 -28.83
N ALA A 23 -0.15 55.40 -30.06
CA ALA A 23 -1.06 54.47 -30.67
C ALA A 23 -1.30 53.30 -29.71
N GLN A 24 -2.57 52.98 -29.53
CA GLN A 24 -3.06 51.88 -28.75
C GLN A 24 -2.58 50.57 -29.41
N ALA A 25 -1.52 50.00 -28.89
CA ALA A 25 -1.06 48.69 -29.30
C ALA A 25 -2.07 47.66 -28.78
N ASP A 26 -2.57 46.85 -29.68
CA ASP A 26 -3.41 45.68 -29.38
C ASP A 26 -2.90 44.91 -28.16
N ALA A 27 -3.75 44.84 -27.15
CA ALA A 27 -3.50 43.96 -26.01
C ALA A 27 -3.45 42.49 -26.52
N PRO A 28 -2.43 41.71 -26.20
CA PRO A 28 -2.43 40.32 -26.58
C PRO A 28 -3.61 39.64 -25.90
N THR A 29 -4.52 39.12 -26.71
CA THR A 29 -5.61 38.23 -26.29
C THR A 29 -5.05 37.16 -25.34
N PRO A 30 -5.58 37.00 -24.15
CA PRO A 30 -5.13 35.93 -23.28
C PRO A 30 -5.37 34.59 -23.98
N LYS A 31 -4.29 33.92 -24.33
CA LYS A 31 -4.31 32.56 -24.86
C LYS A 31 -5.06 31.73 -23.82
N ALA A 32 -6.26 31.30 -24.20
CA ALA A 32 -7.04 30.36 -23.38
C ALA A 32 -6.11 29.22 -23.03
N SER A 33 -5.81 29.08 -21.75
CA SER A 33 -5.14 27.87 -21.22
C SER A 33 -6.07 26.72 -21.56
N GLU A 34 -5.67 25.91 -22.52
CA GLU A 34 -6.32 24.64 -22.77
C GLU A 34 -6.26 23.87 -21.44
N THR A 35 -7.39 23.85 -20.76
CA THR A 35 -7.58 22.95 -19.61
C THR A 35 -7.46 21.55 -20.19
N LYS A 36 -6.28 20.96 -20.07
CA LYS A 36 -6.04 19.53 -20.36
C LYS A 36 -7.13 18.80 -19.59
N ALA A 37 -8.07 18.24 -20.30
CA ALA A 37 -9.14 17.42 -19.73
C ALA A 37 -8.44 16.36 -18.87
N GLU A 38 -8.57 16.47 -17.57
CA GLU A 38 -8.06 15.50 -16.62
C GLU A 38 -8.83 14.20 -16.86
N THR A 39 -8.21 13.28 -17.59
CA THR A 39 -8.78 11.97 -17.86
C THR A 39 -9.04 11.33 -16.51
N ALA A 40 -10.28 10.95 -16.24
CA ALA A 40 -10.64 10.29 -14.99
C ALA A 40 -9.67 9.12 -14.74
N PRO A 41 -9.16 8.98 -13.52
CA PRO A 41 -8.18 7.96 -13.22
C PRO A 41 -8.78 6.57 -13.51
N THR A 42 -8.05 5.75 -14.24
CA THR A 42 -8.43 4.36 -14.50
C THR A 42 -8.54 3.62 -13.18
N THR A 43 -9.61 2.88 -12.99
CA THR A 43 -9.82 2.08 -11.79
C THR A 43 -9.63 0.61 -12.15
N TYR A 44 -8.93 -0.13 -11.31
CA TYR A 44 -8.65 -1.54 -11.52
C TYR A 44 -9.30 -2.38 -10.43
N ARG A 45 -9.89 -3.51 -10.84
CA ARG A 45 -10.29 -4.60 -9.93
C ARG A 45 -9.20 -5.65 -9.96
N LEU A 46 -8.71 -6.03 -8.78
CA LEU A 46 -7.83 -7.18 -8.61
C LEU A 46 -8.61 -8.28 -7.95
N THR A 47 -8.47 -9.49 -8.49
CA THR A 47 -9.00 -10.71 -7.88
C THR A 47 -7.83 -11.62 -7.55
N TYR A 48 -7.60 -11.82 -6.26
CA TYR A 48 -6.62 -12.77 -5.73
C TYR A 48 -7.29 -14.12 -5.56
N THR A 49 -6.63 -15.17 -6.05
CA THR A 49 -7.01 -16.56 -5.83
C THR A 49 -5.92 -17.22 -5.00
N LEU A 50 -6.29 -17.64 -3.80
CA LEU A 50 -5.41 -18.36 -2.89
C LEU A 50 -5.83 -19.84 -2.91
N THR A 51 -4.93 -20.70 -3.38
CA THR A 51 -5.18 -22.14 -3.47
C THR A 51 -4.31 -22.85 -2.45
N GLU A 52 -4.95 -23.50 -1.50
CA GLU A 52 -4.27 -24.31 -0.49
C GLU A 52 -4.11 -25.74 -0.98
N MET A 53 -2.87 -26.22 -0.93
CA MET A 53 -2.47 -27.56 -1.33
C MET A 53 -1.90 -28.31 -0.13
N ASP A 54 -2.13 -29.64 -0.09
CA ASP A 54 -1.54 -30.54 0.91
C ASP A 54 -1.06 -31.82 0.22
N GLY A 55 0.24 -32.11 0.30
CA GLY A 55 0.83 -33.26 -0.36
C GLY A 55 0.57 -33.31 -1.87
N GLY A 56 0.46 -32.16 -2.54
CA GLY A 56 0.14 -32.06 -3.97
C GLY A 56 -1.36 -32.12 -4.30
N LYS A 57 -2.24 -32.25 -3.30
CA LYS A 57 -3.69 -32.24 -3.48
C LYS A 57 -4.26 -30.89 -3.05
N ARG A 58 -5.11 -30.30 -3.90
CA ARG A 58 -5.85 -29.08 -3.56
C ARG A 58 -6.90 -29.38 -2.48
N ILE A 59 -6.80 -28.67 -1.36
CA ILE A 59 -7.72 -28.81 -0.22
C ILE A 59 -8.66 -27.61 -0.07
N GLY A 60 -8.29 -26.46 -0.64
CA GLY A 60 -9.14 -25.26 -0.58
C GLY A 60 -8.79 -24.25 -1.64
N THR A 61 -9.74 -23.36 -1.93
CA THR A 61 -9.52 -22.17 -2.76
C THR A 61 -10.35 -21.03 -2.21
N GLN A 62 -9.74 -19.86 -2.08
CA GLN A 62 -10.40 -18.66 -1.61
C GLN A 62 -10.17 -17.54 -2.64
N HIS A 63 -11.19 -16.71 -2.83
CA HIS A 63 -11.13 -15.59 -3.76
C HIS A 63 -11.35 -14.28 -3.01
N PHE A 64 -10.52 -13.29 -3.30
CA PHE A 64 -10.60 -11.96 -2.71
C PHE A 64 -10.53 -10.92 -3.80
N SER A 65 -11.50 -10.01 -3.83
CA SER A 65 -11.51 -8.93 -4.82
C SER A 65 -11.45 -7.57 -4.14
N LEU A 66 -10.67 -6.68 -4.71
CA LEU A 66 -10.62 -5.28 -4.31
C LEU A 66 -10.45 -4.38 -5.51
N THR A 67 -10.90 -3.14 -5.36
CA THR A 67 -10.79 -2.11 -6.39
C THR A 67 -9.75 -1.08 -5.95
N VAL A 68 -8.79 -0.79 -6.84
CA VAL A 68 -7.65 0.09 -6.54
C VAL A 68 -7.40 1.05 -7.69
N ASN A 69 -7.14 2.30 -7.38
CA ASN A 69 -6.67 3.30 -8.35
C ASN A 69 -5.15 3.32 -8.37
N PRO A 70 -4.51 3.56 -9.54
CA PRO A 70 -3.06 3.73 -9.63
C PRO A 70 -2.53 4.78 -8.65
N GLY A 71 -1.39 4.49 -8.03
CA GLY A 71 -0.79 5.36 -7.01
C GLY A 71 -1.46 5.31 -5.63
N LYS A 72 -2.56 4.57 -5.49
CA LYS A 72 -3.21 4.33 -4.20
C LYS A 72 -2.91 2.92 -3.71
N GLU A 73 -3.14 2.71 -2.43
CA GLU A 73 -2.98 1.43 -1.78
C GLU A 73 -4.34 0.79 -1.52
N GLY A 74 -4.48 -0.49 -1.83
CA GLY A 74 -5.62 -1.32 -1.49
C GLY A 74 -5.23 -2.34 -0.43
N ARG A 75 -6.15 -2.65 0.50
CA ARG A 75 -5.92 -3.61 1.58
C ARG A 75 -7.14 -4.47 1.83
N ILE A 76 -6.89 -5.75 2.10
CA ILE A 76 -7.87 -6.71 2.63
C ILE A 76 -7.31 -7.25 3.94
N ARG A 77 -8.16 -7.32 4.96
CA ARG A 77 -7.85 -8.01 6.21
C ARG A 77 -9.02 -8.92 6.55
N LEU A 78 -8.72 -10.19 6.77
CA LEU A 78 -9.67 -11.18 7.20
C LEU A 78 -9.03 -12.01 8.32
N GLY A 79 -9.62 -12.00 9.51
CA GLY A 79 -9.00 -12.73 10.62
C GLY A 79 -9.71 -12.56 11.93
N SER A 80 -9.09 -13.10 12.95
CA SER A 80 -9.54 -13.07 14.33
C SER A 80 -8.41 -12.57 15.24
N LYS A 81 -8.76 -12.15 16.44
CA LYS A 81 -7.79 -11.81 17.48
C LYS A 81 -7.68 -12.99 18.45
N VAL A 82 -6.45 -13.48 18.64
CA VAL A 82 -6.15 -14.54 19.59
C VAL A 82 -5.57 -13.90 20.84
N PRO A 83 -6.16 -14.14 22.03
CA PRO A 83 -5.59 -13.66 23.29
C PRO A 83 -4.34 -14.49 23.64
N ILE A 84 -3.26 -13.80 23.99
CA ILE A 84 -2.03 -14.40 24.51
C ILE A 84 -1.85 -13.89 25.93
N ALA A 85 -1.75 -14.80 26.90
CA ALA A 85 -1.50 -14.43 28.27
C ALA A 85 -0.02 -14.09 28.44
N MET A 86 0.27 -12.90 28.93
CA MET A 86 1.62 -12.55 29.34
C MET A 86 1.82 -12.95 30.79
N GLU A 87 2.65 -13.95 31.04
CA GLU A 87 3.05 -14.30 32.39
C GLU A 87 3.86 -13.15 33.00
N SER A 88 3.54 -12.80 34.25
CA SER A 88 4.36 -11.87 35.01
C SER A 88 5.73 -12.49 35.22
N SER A 89 6.79 -11.77 34.88
CA SER A 89 8.17 -12.18 35.14
C SER A 89 8.51 -12.33 36.65
N ASN A 90 7.58 -11.92 37.51
CA ASN A 90 7.69 -12.05 38.95
C ASN A 90 6.65 -13.05 39.46
N PRO A 91 7.07 -14.31 39.84
CA PRO A 91 6.16 -15.35 40.35
C PRO A 91 5.50 -14.99 41.67
N ALA A 92 5.98 -13.96 42.37
CA ALA A 92 5.38 -13.45 43.62
C ALA A 92 4.35 -12.31 43.37
N SER A 93 4.15 -11.91 42.13
CA SER A 93 3.20 -10.88 41.78
C SER A 93 1.77 -11.39 41.81
N LEU A 94 0.92 -10.83 42.64
CA LEU A 94 -0.52 -11.04 42.64
C LEU A 94 -1.25 -10.20 41.56
N ALA A 95 -0.48 -9.55 40.65
CA ALA A 95 -1.06 -8.80 39.58
C ALA A 95 -1.79 -9.72 38.58
N PRO A 96 -2.95 -9.33 38.07
CA PRO A 96 -3.66 -10.10 37.05
C PRO A 96 -2.78 -10.25 35.80
N ALA A 97 -2.81 -11.42 35.17
CA ALA A 97 -2.11 -11.68 33.92
C ALA A 97 -2.54 -10.64 32.87
N GLN A 98 -1.57 -10.01 32.21
CA GLN A 98 -1.86 -9.13 31.09
C GLN A 98 -2.18 -9.97 29.86
N VAL A 99 -3.25 -9.64 29.17
CA VAL A 99 -3.64 -10.31 27.94
C VAL A 99 -3.28 -9.40 26.77
N GLN A 100 -2.44 -9.89 25.87
CA GLN A 100 -2.16 -9.27 24.58
C GLN A 100 -2.97 -9.97 23.49
N TYR A 101 -3.52 -9.22 22.57
CA TYR A 101 -4.24 -9.78 21.44
C TYR A 101 -3.35 -9.77 20.20
N GLN A 102 -3.21 -10.94 19.56
CA GLN A 102 -2.50 -11.11 18.30
C GLN A 102 -3.50 -11.29 17.16
N ASP A 103 -3.31 -10.53 16.08
CA ASP A 103 -4.10 -10.71 14.86
C ASP A 103 -3.63 -11.98 14.13
N VAL A 104 -4.59 -12.86 13.80
CA VAL A 104 -4.36 -14.06 12.99
C VAL A 104 -5.34 -14.08 11.82
N GLY A 105 -4.89 -14.57 10.66
CA GLY A 105 -5.68 -14.61 9.45
C GLY A 105 -4.91 -14.19 8.21
N LEU A 106 -5.63 -13.68 7.23
CA LEU A 106 -5.11 -13.23 5.95
C LEU A 106 -5.04 -11.71 5.88
N PHE A 107 -3.92 -11.21 5.42
CA PHE A 107 -3.72 -9.82 5.05
C PHE A 107 -3.20 -9.75 3.62
N ILE A 108 -3.84 -8.94 2.78
CA ILE A 108 -3.39 -8.62 1.43
C ILE A 108 -3.25 -7.11 1.33
N GLN A 109 -2.12 -6.66 0.85
CA GLN A 109 -1.86 -5.26 0.52
C GLN A 109 -1.34 -5.18 -0.90
N VAL A 110 -1.80 -4.17 -1.65
CA VAL A 110 -1.37 -3.96 -3.03
C VAL A 110 -1.28 -2.49 -3.35
N ARG A 111 -0.28 -2.13 -4.14
CA ARG A 111 -0.13 -0.82 -4.77
C ARG A 111 0.05 -0.99 -6.27
N LEU A 112 -0.70 -0.21 -7.04
CA LEU A 112 -0.65 -0.26 -8.50
C LEU A 112 0.08 0.94 -9.07
N LYS A 113 0.82 0.68 -10.17
CA LYS A 113 1.43 1.71 -11.01
C LYS A 113 1.19 1.36 -12.48
N GLU A 114 0.63 2.28 -13.23
CA GLU A 114 0.49 2.11 -14.68
C GLU A 114 1.86 2.14 -15.37
N SER A 115 2.00 1.29 -16.38
CA SER A 115 3.17 1.18 -17.24
C SER A 115 2.71 1.03 -18.69
N ALA A 116 3.55 1.37 -19.65
CA ALA A 116 3.26 1.18 -21.07
C ALA A 116 3.03 -0.30 -21.45
N ALA A 117 3.58 -1.24 -20.67
CA ALA A 117 3.46 -2.68 -20.90
C ALA A 117 2.30 -3.34 -20.11
N GLY A 118 1.59 -2.60 -19.26
CA GLY A 118 0.54 -3.14 -18.38
C GLY A 118 0.49 -2.43 -17.04
N VAL A 119 0.04 -3.14 -16.01
CA VAL A 119 -0.08 -2.62 -14.65
C VAL A 119 0.95 -3.29 -13.75
N LEU A 120 1.88 -2.52 -13.22
CA LEU A 120 2.81 -3.01 -12.21
C LEU A 120 2.09 -3.07 -10.87
N ALA A 121 2.02 -4.25 -10.29
CA ALA A 121 1.43 -4.50 -8.98
C ALA A 121 2.52 -4.88 -7.98
N ASP A 122 2.65 -4.09 -6.93
CA ASP A 122 3.47 -4.39 -5.76
C ASP A 122 2.55 -4.96 -4.69
N SER A 123 2.64 -6.27 -4.45
CA SER A 123 1.70 -7.03 -3.63
C SER A 123 2.40 -7.67 -2.43
N GLU A 124 1.75 -7.60 -1.30
CA GLU A 124 2.10 -8.33 -0.09
C GLU A 124 0.91 -9.20 0.33
N VAL A 125 1.15 -10.49 0.51
CA VAL A 125 0.18 -11.48 1.02
C VAL A 125 0.77 -12.12 2.24
N GLN A 126 0.14 -11.91 3.38
CA GLN A 126 0.54 -12.46 4.66
C GLN A 126 -0.56 -13.36 5.20
N GLN A 127 -0.20 -14.58 5.60
CA GLN A 127 -1.07 -15.49 6.31
C GLN A 127 -0.49 -15.77 7.70
N THR A 128 -1.31 -15.57 8.72
CA THR A 128 -0.96 -15.83 10.11
C THR A 128 -1.96 -16.83 10.67
N GLY A 129 -1.47 -17.88 11.31
CA GLY A 129 -2.31 -18.91 11.89
C GLY A 129 -1.83 -19.31 13.28
N VAL A 130 -2.71 -19.94 14.05
CA VAL A 130 -2.38 -20.59 15.31
C VAL A 130 -2.03 -22.03 15.02
N SER A 131 -0.87 -22.47 15.51
CA SER A 131 -0.48 -23.87 15.45
C SER A 131 -1.18 -24.67 16.57
N GLU A 132 -1.46 -25.94 16.29
CA GLU A 132 -1.91 -26.88 17.33
C GLU A 132 -0.79 -27.28 18.30
N GLU A 133 0.46 -26.97 17.95
CA GLU A 133 1.60 -27.21 18.82
C GLU A 133 1.57 -26.26 20.02
N GLN A 134 1.86 -26.80 21.19
CA GLN A 134 1.98 -25.99 22.39
C GLN A 134 3.38 -25.36 22.46
N SER A 135 3.42 -24.12 22.90
CA SER A 135 4.69 -23.44 23.18
C SER A 135 5.47 -24.17 24.25
N THR A 136 6.78 -24.33 24.04
CA THR A 136 7.70 -24.87 25.03
C THR A 136 8.11 -23.82 26.07
N VAL A 137 7.81 -22.55 25.83
CA VAL A 137 8.27 -21.41 26.65
C VAL A 137 7.25 -21.03 27.72
N GLY A 138 5.94 -21.21 27.46
CA GLY A 138 4.86 -20.93 28.41
C GLY A 138 3.79 -22.03 28.38
N ARG A 139 3.25 -22.41 29.52
CA ARG A 139 2.18 -23.42 29.58
C ARG A 139 0.87 -22.80 29.02
N GLY A 140 0.52 -23.23 27.80
CA GLY A 140 -0.75 -22.89 27.18
C GLY A 140 -0.72 -21.72 26.19
N ASP A 141 0.46 -21.11 25.94
CA ASP A 141 0.57 -20.09 24.92
C ASP A 141 0.50 -20.72 23.52
N PRO A 142 -0.33 -20.18 22.62
CA PRO A 142 -0.39 -20.67 21.26
C PRO A 142 0.86 -20.29 20.48
N VAL A 143 1.36 -21.21 19.65
CA VAL A 143 2.41 -20.90 18.68
C VAL A 143 1.76 -20.20 17.48
N ILE A 144 2.16 -18.97 17.23
CA ILE A 144 1.70 -18.19 16.05
C ILE A 144 2.68 -18.44 14.90
N ARG A 145 2.14 -18.90 13.79
CA ARG A 145 2.90 -19.13 12.55
C ARG A 145 2.50 -18.11 11.52
N GLN A 146 3.49 -17.58 10.80
CA GLN A 146 3.30 -16.56 9.78
C GLN A 146 4.04 -16.94 8.51
N ALA A 147 3.36 -16.85 7.38
CA ALA A 147 3.93 -16.88 6.05
C ALA A 147 3.71 -15.53 5.38
N ASN A 148 4.71 -15.01 4.67
CA ASN A 148 4.65 -13.73 3.98
C ASN A 148 5.24 -13.87 2.57
N LEU A 149 4.48 -13.41 1.57
CA LEU A 149 4.88 -13.33 0.18
C LEU A 149 4.84 -11.87 -0.25
N GLN A 150 6.00 -11.33 -0.64
CA GLN A 150 6.10 -10.00 -1.27
C GLN A 150 6.57 -10.17 -2.70
N ASN A 151 5.87 -9.56 -3.63
CA ASN A 151 6.15 -9.69 -5.05
C ASN A 151 5.79 -8.41 -5.79
N THR A 152 6.60 -8.06 -6.79
CA THR A 152 6.30 -7.01 -7.76
C THR A 152 6.15 -7.65 -9.13
N ALA A 153 4.95 -7.66 -9.69
CA ALA A 153 4.63 -8.31 -10.95
C ALA A 153 4.02 -7.33 -11.96
N LEU A 154 4.34 -7.54 -13.23
CA LEU A 154 3.67 -6.86 -14.34
C LEU A 154 2.42 -7.64 -14.73
N LEU A 155 1.25 -7.05 -14.52
CA LEU A 155 -0.04 -7.63 -14.81
C LEU A 155 -0.57 -7.13 -16.15
N THR A 156 -1.08 -8.06 -16.95
CA THR A 156 -1.85 -7.74 -18.16
C THR A 156 -3.33 -7.90 -17.84
N PRO A 157 -4.18 -6.90 -18.12
CA PRO A 157 -5.60 -7.00 -17.85
C PRO A 157 -6.23 -8.28 -18.43
N GLY A 158 -7.01 -8.99 -17.61
CA GLY A 158 -7.71 -10.23 -17.97
C GLY A 158 -6.83 -11.50 -17.97
N LYS A 159 -5.52 -11.40 -17.69
CA LYS A 159 -4.64 -12.58 -17.62
C LYS A 159 -4.27 -12.91 -16.18
N PRO A 160 -4.43 -14.17 -15.75
CA PRO A 160 -3.96 -14.61 -14.45
C PRO A 160 -2.42 -14.65 -14.41
N VAL A 161 -1.87 -14.21 -13.28
CA VAL A 161 -0.44 -14.25 -13.00
C VAL A 161 -0.22 -14.89 -11.64
N MET A 162 0.60 -15.94 -11.61
CA MET A 162 1.06 -16.55 -10.37
C MET A 162 2.06 -15.59 -9.70
N LEU A 163 1.74 -15.10 -8.52
CA LEU A 163 2.64 -14.25 -7.74
C LEU A 163 3.71 -15.06 -7.01
N GLY A 164 3.36 -16.24 -6.57
CA GLY A 164 4.26 -17.16 -5.88
C GLY A 164 3.52 -18.24 -5.13
N SER A 165 4.32 -19.12 -4.51
CA SER A 165 3.86 -20.15 -3.60
C SER A 165 4.63 -20.03 -2.29
N MET A 166 3.97 -20.29 -1.17
CA MET A 166 4.61 -20.25 0.15
C MET A 166 4.19 -21.45 0.99
N ASP A 167 5.18 -22.08 1.62
CA ASP A 167 4.91 -23.18 2.54
C ASP A 167 4.33 -22.64 3.85
N VAL A 168 3.29 -23.32 4.33
CA VAL A 168 2.73 -23.04 5.66
C VAL A 168 3.66 -23.66 6.71
N PRO A 169 4.35 -22.85 7.53
CA PRO A 169 5.34 -23.35 8.47
C PRO A 169 4.80 -24.47 9.36
N GLY A 170 5.55 -25.58 9.49
CA GLY A 170 5.20 -26.73 10.30
C GLY A 170 4.04 -27.57 9.81
N SER A 171 3.74 -27.52 8.54
CA SER A 171 2.75 -28.38 7.87
C SER A 171 3.26 -28.86 6.52
N THR A 172 2.58 -29.83 5.92
CA THR A 172 2.81 -30.28 4.53
C THR A 172 2.08 -29.43 3.51
N ARG A 173 1.47 -28.34 3.98
CA ARG A 173 0.64 -27.44 3.16
C ARG A 173 1.46 -26.33 2.54
N HIS A 174 1.08 -25.97 1.34
CA HIS A 174 1.55 -24.72 0.71
C HIS A 174 0.36 -23.95 0.14
N LEU A 175 0.56 -22.65 0.00
CA LEU A 175 -0.42 -21.70 -0.49
C LEU A 175 0.07 -21.09 -1.78
N ASP A 176 -0.64 -21.36 -2.88
CA ASP A 176 -0.41 -20.73 -4.17
C ASP A 176 -1.21 -19.43 -4.25
N VAL A 177 -0.57 -18.37 -4.70
CA VAL A 177 -1.18 -17.05 -4.83
C VAL A 177 -1.18 -16.62 -6.28
N GLU A 178 -2.37 -16.46 -6.85
CA GLU A 178 -2.60 -15.97 -8.20
C GLU A 178 -3.38 -14.66 -8.15
N VAL A 179 -3.15 -13.76 -9.11
CA VAL A 179 -3.89 -12.51 -9.26
C VAL A 179 -4.32 -12.29 -10.69
N VAL A 180 -5.54 -11.75 -10.85
CA VAL A 180 -6.06 -11.22 -12.11
C VAL A 180 -6.37 -9.75 -11.90
N VAL A 181 -5.99 -8.90 -12.85
CA VAL A 181 -6.36 -7.48 -12.89
C VAL A 181 -7.35 -7.22 -14.03
N GLU A 182 -8.37 -6.42 -13.76
CA GLU A 182 -9.38 -6.00 -14.73
C GLU A 182 -9.57 -4.48 -14.66
N VAL A 183 -9.87 -3.85 -15.80
CA VAL A 183 -10.24 -2.43 -15.85
C VAL A 183 -11.70 -2.29 -15.48
N VAL A 184 -12.01 -1.49 -14.46
CA VAL A 184 -13.39 -1.12 -14.11
C VAL A 184 -13.81 0.08 -14.94
N ARG A 185 -14.88 -0.08 -15.72
CA ARG A 185 -15.49 0.96 -16.58
C ARG A 185 -16.73 1.53 -15.93
#